data_1208c2536773725efddf65541e41451e
#
_entry.id   1208c2536773725efddf65541e41451e
#
_cell.length_a   1.000
_cell.length_b   1.000
_cell.length_c   1.000
_cell.angle_alpha   90.00
_cell.angle_beta   90.00
_cell.angle_gamma   90.00
#
_symmetry.space_group_name_H-M   'P 1'
#
loop_
_entity.id
_entity.type
_entity.pdbx_description
1 polymer ?
#
loop_
_entity_poly.entity_id
_entity_poly.type
_entity_poly.pdbx_seq_one_letter_code
_entity_poly.pdbx_strand_id
1 'polypeptide(L)'
;FYAFCMWIGLGVLALKDFLQYLAKRDNRAVAIAATAIGLVVPSILCAENWDDHDRSHRSMARDIGYNYLESIVEKEGVSPIIINYGDNDTFPLWFNQEVDGVRTDVRVMNSSYLDGEWYVDEMKCKANDAEGIPFSLPREKYTFVNDWLPVNSKVDRVVEIKDVIDFVRSDDPRT
;
A
#
# COMPACT_ATOMS: atom_id res chain seq x y z
N PHE A 1 5.66 18.10 -1.27
CA PHE A 1 5.84 18.46 0.15
C PHE A 1 7.32 18.73 0.48
N TYR A 2 8.26 17.81 0.22
CA TYR A 2 9.68 17.99 0.58
C TYR A 2 10.29 19.29 0.05
N ALA A 3 10.09 19.59 -1.24
CA ALA A 3 10.59 20.84 -1.83
C ALA A 3 10.02 22.06 -1.11
N PHE A 4 8.74 22.05 -0.74
CA PHE A 4 8.09 23.14 -0.02
C PHE A 4 8.69 23.33 1.39
N CYS A 5 8.94 22.24 2.12
CA CYS A 5 9.62 22.30 3.42
C CYS A 5 11.04 22.86 3.31
N MET A 6 11.77 22.53 2.25
CA MET A 6 13.10 23.10 1.99
C MET A 6 13.03 24.62 1.74
N TRP A 7 12.02 25.08 0.98
CA TRP A 7 11.81 26.52 0.75
C TRP A 7 11.49 27.28 2.03
N ILE A 8 10.69 26.69 2.92
CA ILE A 8 10.43 27.28 4.25
C ILE A 8 11.71 27.39 5.05
N GLY A 9 12.54 26.34 5.08
CA GLY A 9 13.83 26.36 5.76
C GLY A 9 14.76 27.44 5.22
N LEU A 10 14.87 27.58 3.90
CA LEU A 10 15.63 28.66 3.25
C LEU A 10 15.06 30.05 3.62
N GLY A 11 13.76 30.19 3.73
CA GLY A 11 13.10 31.42 4.17
C GLY A 11 13.49 31.81 5.59
N VAL A 12 13.60 30.86 6.52
CA VAL A 12 14.06 31.11 7.90
C VAL A 12 15.53 31.56 7.91
N LEU A 13 16.39 30.96 7.08
CA LEU A 13 17.79 31.38 6.94
C LEU A 13 17.87 32.80 6.38
N ALA A 14 17.11 33.10 5.33
CA ALA A 14 17.07 34.47 4.79
C ALA A 14 16.56 35.47 5.81
N LEU A 15 15.57 35.14 6.61
CA LEU A 15 15.07 35.98 7.71
C LEU A 15 16.17 36.22 8.76
N LYS A 16 16.89 35.16 9.14
CA LYS A 16 18.04 35.28 10.05
C LYS A 16 19.08 36.27 9.50
N ASP A 17 19.51 36.10 8.26
CA ASP A 17 20.51 36.93 7.63
C ASP A 17 20.03 38.39 7.51
N PHE A 18 18.76 38.60 7.17
CA PHE A 18 18.15 39.94 7.14
C PHE A 18 18.12 40.62 8.52
N LEU A 19 17.76 39.90 9.57
CA LEU A 19 17.73 40.40 10.94
C LEU A 19 19.14 40.70 11.45
N GLN A 20 20.13 39.88 11.11
CA GLN A 20 21.55 40.16 11.43
C GLN A 20 22.06 41.41 10.71
N TYR A 21 21.71 41.60 9.45
CA TYR A 21 22.02 42.79 8.69
C TYR A 21 21.44 44.05 9.35
N LEU A 22 20.18 44.03 9.75
CA LEU A 22 19.51 45.14 10.45
C LEU A 22 20.14 45.42 11.82
N ALA A 23 20.45 44.40 12.57
CA ALA A 23 21.04 44.50 13.90
C ALA A 23 22.51 44.91 13.87
N LYS A 24 23.15 44.91 12.70
CA LYS A 24 24.60 45.13 12.50
C LYS A 24 25.47 44.29 13.44
N ARG A 25 24.98 43.12 13.79
CA ARG A 25 25.62 42.17 14.74
C ARG A 25 25.35 40.74 14.32
N ASP A 26 26.40 39.94 14.25
CA ASP A 26 26.31 38.49 14.21
C ASP A 26 26.14 37.99 15.66
N ASN A 27 24.91 37.69 16.05
CA ASN A 27 24.58 37.35 17.44
C ASN A 27 23.69 36.07 17.46
N ARG A 28 24.03 35.12 18.33
CA ARG A 28 23.23 33.91 18.57
C ARG A 28 21.78 34.24 18.93
N ALA A 29 21.54 35.35 19.65
CA ALA A 29 20.19 35.77 20.01
C ALA A 29 19.32 36.07 18.76
N VAL A 30 19.89 36.68 17.72
CA VAL A 30 19.20 36.95 16.47
C VAL A 30 18.85 35.64 15.74
N ALA A 31 19.77 34.68 15.72
CA ALA A 31 19.52 33.37 15.13
C ALA A 31 18.40 32.61 15.87
N ILE A 32 18.42 32.66 17.19
CA ILE A 32 17.35 32.03 18.03
C ILE A 32 16.01 32.70 17.76
N ALA A 33 15.97 34.04 17.71
CA ALA A 33 14.75 34.79 17.44
C ALA A 33 14.18 34.47 16.05
N ALA A 34 15.02 34.42 15.01
CA ALA A 34 14.59 34.06 13.66
C ALA A 34 14.03 32.63 13.60
N THR A 35 14.68 31.68 14.27
CA THR A 35 14.22 30.31 14.37
C THR A 35 12.88 30.20 15.12
N ALA A 36 12.76 30.91 16.25
CA ALA A 36 11.53 30.96 17.03
C ALA A 36 10.35 31.50 16.18
N ILE A 37 10.58 32.59 15.45
CA ILE A 37 9.58 33.15 14.52
C ILE A 37 9.21 32.14 13.44
N GLY A 38 10.21 31.46 12.86
CA GLY A 38 9.99 30.43 11.83
C GLY A 38 9.20 29.23 12.33
N LEU A 39 9.27 28.89 13.62
CA LEU A 39 8.53 27.78 14.23
C LEU A 39 7.10 28.15 14.64
N VAL A 40 6.71 29.42 14.66
CA VAL A 40 5.36 29.84 15.08
C VAL A 40 4.29 29.19 14.21
N VAL A 41 4.43 29.32 12.89
CA VAL A 41 3.40 28.78 11.96
C VAL A 41 3.29 27.26 12.04
N PRO A 42 4.38 26.47 11.95
CA PRO A 42 4.31 25.02 12.14
C PRO A 42 3.72 24.60 13.49
N SER A 43 4.03 25.32 14.56
CA SER A 43 3.50 25.00 15.90
C SER A 43 2.01 25.26 16.00
N ILE A 44 1.52 26.37 15.44
CA ILE A 44 0.08 26.66 15.36
C ILE A 44 -0.64 25.60 14.53
N LEU A 45 -0.12 25.27 13.34
CA LEU A 45 -0.69 24.24 12.48
C LEU A 45 -0.72 22.87 13.16
N CYS A 46 0.32 22.53 13.91
CA CYS A 46 0.37 21.30 14.68
C CYS A 46 -0.72 21.28 15.77
N ALA A 47 -0.84 22.36 16.53
CA ALA A 47 -1.82 22.44 17.62
C ALA A 47 -3.27 22.43 17.11
N GLU A 48 -3.56 23.21 16.06
CA GLU A 48 -4.93 23.33 15.50
C GLU A 48 -5.39 22.06 14.78
N ASN A 49 -4.46 21.31 14.17
CA ASN A 49 -4.83 20.13 13.40
C ASN A 49 -4.55 18.81 14.13
N TRP A 50 -4.10 18.86 15.37
CA TRP A 50 -3.72 17.65 16.13
C TRP A 50 -4.87 16.64 16.19
N ASP A 51 -6.03 17.08 16.64
CA ASP A 51 -7.20 16.21 16.83
C ASP A 51 -7.69 15.59 15.51
N ASP A 52 -7.63 16.35 14.41
CA ASP A 52 -8.03 15.86 13.10
C ASP A 52 -7.04 14.83 12.51
N HIS A 53 -5.78 14.91 12.90
CA HIS A 53 -4.70 14.04 12.38
C HIS A 53 -4.32 12.93 13.35
N ASP A 54 -4.71 13.00 14.62
CA ASP A 54 -4.50 11.91 15.56
C ASP A 54 -5.39 10.71 15.20
N ARG A 55 -4.73 9.66 14.75
CA ARG A 55 -5.35 8.39 14.35
C ARG A 55 -5.00 7.25 15.30
N SER A 56 -4.40 7.54 16.45
CA SER A 56 -3.92 6.56 17.41
C SER A 56 -5.02 5.62 17.92
N HIS A 57 -6.27 6.08 17.92
CA HIS A 57 -7.44 5.29 18.36
C HIS A 57 -8.29 4.73 17.21
N ARG A 58 -7.83 4.82 15.97
CA ARG A 58 -8.58 4.35 14.79
C ARG A 58 -8.09 2.95 14.40
N SER A 59 -8.69 1.92 14.99
CA SER A 59 -8.35 0.52 14.73
C SER A 59 -9.15 -0.14 13.61
N MET A 60 -10.19 0.53 13.08
CA MET A 60 -11.15 -0.09 12.18
C MET A 60 -10.53 -0.82 10.98
N ALA A 61 -9.53 -0.24 10.34
CA ALA A 61 -8.86 -0.90 9.20
C ALA A 61 -8.13 -2.19 9.64
N ARG A 62 -7.42 -2.14 10.78
CA ARG A 62 -6.77 -3.31 11.37
C ARG A 62 -7.80 -4.39 11.72
N ASP A 63 -8.89 -4.01 12.37
CA ASP A 63 -9.92 -4.95 12.82
C ASP A 63 -10.64 -5.61 11.64
N ILE A 64 -10.87 -4.88 10.54
CA ILE A 64 -11.42 -5.44 9.30
C ILE A 64 -10.44 -6.47 8.71
N GLY A 65 -9.16 -6.13 8.58
CA GLY A 65 -8.14 -7.05 8.07
C GLY A 65 -8.03 -8.31 8.93
N TYR A 66 -8.03 -8.14 10.24
CA TYR A 66 -8.01 -9.24 11.21
C TYR A 66 -9.22 -10.18 11.00
N ASN A 67 -10.43 -9.61 10.96
CA ASN A 67 -11.65 -10.38 10.78
C ASN A 67 -11.69 -11.14 9.45
N TYR A 68 -11.17 -10.56 8.38
CA TYR A 68 -11.08 -11.24 7.08
C TYR A 68 -10.14 -12.44 7.16
N LEU A 69 -8.95 -12.28 7.72
CA LEU A 69 -7.98 -13.37 7.86
C LEU A 69 -8.49 -14.48 8.76
N GLU A 70 -9.07 -14.15 9.92
CA GLU A 70 -9.61 -15.13 10.85
C GLU A 70 -10.87 -15.86 10.33
N SER A 71 -11.59 -15.27 9.38
CA SER A 71 -12.76 -15.94 8.76
C SER A 71 -12.38 -17.05 7.78
N ILE A 72 -11.11 -17.10 7.37
CA ILE A 72 -10.61 -18.11 6.43
C ILE A 72 -10.40 -19.44 7.18
N VAL A 73 -11.05 -20.49 6.69
CA VAL A 73 -10.94 -21.82 7.29
C VAL A 73 -9.53 -22.37 7.12
N GLU A 74 -8.92 -22.76 8.23
CA GLU A 74 -7.66 -23.49 8.22
C GLU A 74 -7.84 -24.90 7.69
N LYS A 75 -6.92 -25.31 6.82
CA LYS A 75 -6.85 -26.67 6.32
C LYS A 75 -5.39 -27.13 6.28
N GLU A 76 -5.10 -28.20 6.98
CA GLU A 76 -3.75 -28.74 7.06
C GLU A 76 -3.17 -29.03 5.66
N GLY A 77 -1.95 -28.56 5.43
CA GLY A 77 -1.22 -28.74 4.16
C GLY A 77 -1.74 -27.92 2.98
N VAL A 78 -2.61 -26.93 3.22
CA VAL A 78 -3.14 -26.04 2.17
C VAL A 78 -2.91 -24.60 2.59
N SER A 79 -2.24 -23.82 1.74
CA SER A 79 -2.18 -22.37 1.89
C SER A 79 -3.43 -21.74 1.27
N PRO A 80 -4.34 -21.17 2.06
CA PRO A 80 -5.52 -20.50 1.53
C PRO A 80 -5.12 -19.27 0.75
N ILE A 81 -5.93 -18.93 -0.26
CA ILE A 81 -5.71 -17.73 -1.08
C ILE A 81 -6.91 -16.82 -0.90
N ILE A 82 -6.67 -15.56 -0.50
CA ILE A 82 -7.67 -14.50 -0.53
C ILE A 82 -7.39 -13.58 -1.71
N ILE A 83 -8.40 -13.39 -2.55
CA ILE A 83 -8.33 -12.49 -3.72
C ILE A 83 -9.18 -11.28 -3.41
N ASN A 84 -8.56 -10.13 -3.37
CA ASN A 84 -9.21 -8.84 -3.15
C ASN A 84 -8.96 -7.88 -4.33
N TYR A 85 -9.55 -6.70 -4.25
CA TYR A 85 -9.42 -5.69 -5.27
C TYR A 85 -9.17 -4.32 -4.65
N GLY A 86 -8.01 -3.75 -4.94
CA GLY A 86 -7.62 -2.42 -4.49
C GLY A 86 -6.93 -2.37 -3.14
N ASP A 87 -6.42 -1.21 -2.84
CA ASP A 87 -5.50 -0.96 -1.71
C ASP A 87 -6.21 -1.02 -0.35
N ASN A 88 -7.45 -0.53 -0.30
CA ASN A 88 -8.22 -0.43 0.94
C ASN A 88 -8.48 -1.81 1.58
N ASP A 89 -8.62 -2.84 0.75
CA ASP A 89 -8.83 -4.21 1.22
C ASP A 89 -7.49 -4.93 1.46
N THR A 90 -6.45 -4.60 0.66
CA THR A 90 -5.16 -5.28 0.70
C THR A 90 -4.29 -4.85 1.87
N PHE A 91 -4.12 -3.54 2.08
CA PHE A 91 -3.18 -3.04 3.09
C PHE A 91 -3.55 -3.43 4.52
N PRO A 92 -4.83 -3.46 4.93
CA PRO A 92 -5.20 -4.00 6.23
C PRO A 92 -4.82 -5.47 6.42
N LEU A 93 -4.93 -6.29 5.37
CA LEU A 93 -4.53 -7.70 5.43
C LEU A 93 -3.01 -7.82 5.59
N TRP A 94 -2.25 -7.15 4.73
CA TRP A 94 -0.79 -7.14 4.84
C TRP A 94 -0.31 -6.60 6.18
N PHE A 95 -0.92 -5.53 6.71
CA PHE A 95 -0.57 -5.02 8.02
C PHE A 95 -0.72 -6.09 9.11
N ASN A 96 -1.87 -6.79 9.13
CA ASN A 96 -2.10 -7.84 10.10
C ASN A 96 -1.11 -9.01 9.95
N GLN A 97 -0.71 -9.37 8.72
CA GLN A 97 0.27 -10.42 8.48
C GLN A 97 1.69 -10.00 8.87
N GLU A 98 2.15 -8.85 8.37
CA GLU A 98 3.55 -8.43 8.50
C GLU A 98 3.87 -7.82 9.86
N VAL A 99 2.90 -7.17 10.51
CA VAL A 99 3.12 -6.49 11.79
C VAL A 99 2.60 -7.30 12.97
N ASP A 100 1.40 -7.85 12.85
CA ASP A 100 0.74 -8.58 13.93
C ASP A 100 0.97 -10.10 13.85
N GLY A 101 1.51 -10.62 12.76
CA GLY A 101 1.78 -12.06 12.55
C GLY A 101 0.52 -12.92 12.45
N VAL A 102 -0.60 -12.32 12.04
CA VAL A 102 -1.89 -13.00 11.95
C VAL A 102 -2.03 -13.73 10.62
N ARG A 103 -2.31 -15.03 10.68
CA ARG A 103 -2.60 -15.88 9.52
C ARG A 103 -1.59 -15.71 8.36
N THR A 104 -0.32 -15.85 8.67
CA THR A 104 0.79 -15.79 7.71
C THR A 104 0.77 -16.95 6.71
N ASP A 105 -0.06 -17.96 6.95
CA ASP A 105 -0.37 -19.08 6.06
C ASP A 105 -1.26 -18.71 4.87
N VAL A 106 -1.96 -17.57 4.93
CA VAL A 106 -2.89 -17.10 3.89
C VAL A 106 -2.15 -16.28 2.84
N ARG A 107 -2.27 -16.66 1.56
CA ARG A 107 -1.72 -15.85 0.46
C ARG A 107 -2.69 -14.75 0.08
N VAL A 108 -2.34 -13.50 0.34
CA VAL A 108 -3.13 -12.33 -0.05
C VAL A 108 -2.74 -11.91 -1.46
N MET A 109 -3.72 -11.86 -2.37
CA MET A 109 -3.53 -11.43 -3.75
C MET A 109 -4.44 -10.25 -4.08
N ASN A 110 -3.86 -9.14 -4.54
CA ASN A 110 -4.61 -8.02 -5.07
C ASN A 110 -4.78 -8.15 -6.59
N SER A 111 -6.00 -8.38 -7.04
CA SER A 111 -6.29 -8.59 -8.46
C SER A 111 -6.04 -7.34 -9.32
N SER A 112 -6.05 -6.13 -8.73
CA SER A 112 -5.76 -4.90 -9.46
C SER A 112 -4.27 -4.74 -9.83
N TYR A 113 -3.36 -5.53 -9.23
CA TYR A 113 -1.93 -5.50 -9.54
C TYR A 113 -1.50 -6.57 -10.54
N LEU A 114 -2.43 -7.44 -10.98
CA LEU A 114 -2.13 -8.50 -11.94
C LEU A 114 -1.83 -8.00 -13.36
N ASP A 115 -2.02 -6.72 -13.63
CA ASP A 115 -1.55 -6.05 -14.85
C ASP A 115 -0.02 -5.86 -14.87
N GLY A 116 0.62 -5.95 -13.70
CA GLY A 116 2.07 -5.87 -13.55
C GLY A 116 2.75 -7.24 -13.59
N GLU A 117 3.63 -7.48 -14.57
CA GLU A 117 4.40 -8.74 -14.67
C GLU A 117 5.18 -9.06 -13.39
N TRP A 118 5.75 -8.04 -12.75
CA TRP A 118 6.50 -8.15 -11.50
C TRP A 118 5.65 -8.74 -10.37
N TYR A 119 4.37 -8.33 -10.31
CA TYR A 119 3.46 -8.81 -9.26
C TYR A 119 3.05 -10.26 -9.48
N VAL A 120 2.82 -10.67 -10.73
CA VAL A 120 2.57 -12.08 -11.07
C VAL A 120 3.77 -12.95 -10.70
N ASP A 121 5.00 -12.49 -10.99
CA ASP A 121 6.23 -13.20 -10.63
C ASP A 121 6.39 -13.29 -9.10
N GLU A 122 6.07 -12.22 -8.36
CA GLU A 122 6.08 -12.21 -6.89
C GLU A 122 5.05 -13.18 -6.31
N MET A 123 3.85 -13.21 -6.88
CA MET A 123 2.78 -14.11 -6.41
C MET A 123 3.13 -15.60 -6.58
N LYS A 124 3.99 -15.96 -7.50
CA LYS A 124 4.51 -17.33 -7.67
C LYS A 124 5.49 -17.76 -6.57
N CYS A 125 6.06 -16.80 -5.87
CA CYS A 125 7.01 -17.06 -4.81
C CYS A 125 6.31 -17.32 -3.47
N LYS A 126 6.91 -18.12 -2.61
CA LYS A 126 6.51 -18.26 -1.22
C LYS A 126 6.64 -16.92 -0.49
N ALA A 127 5.66 -16.59 0.35
CA ALA A 127 5.71 -15.43 1.23
C ALA A 127 5.24 -15.84 2.62
N ASN A 128 6.03 -15.52 3.63
CA ASN A 128 5.83 -15.99 5.01
C ASN A 128 5.63 -17.51 5.06
N ASP A 129 4.53 -18.00 5.59
CA ASP A 129 4.19 -19.41 5.65
C ASP A 129 3.30 -19.85 4.47
N ALA A 130 2.87 -18.90 3.62
CA ALA A 130 2.00 -19.17 2.48
C ALA A 130 2.80 -19.59 1.25
N GLU A 131 2.36 -20.66 0.60
CA GLU A 131 2.93 -21.12 -0.67
C GLU A 131 2.59 -20.14 -1.82
N GLY A 132 3.41 -20.19 -2.88
CA GLY A 132 3.17 -19.40 -4.09
C GLY A 132 1.90 -19.82 -4.82
N ILE A 133 1.25 -18.86 -5.49
CA ILE A 133 0.05 -19.13 -6.28
C ILE A 133 0.44 -19.90 -7.55
N PRO A 134 -0.21 -21.04 -7.84
CA PRO A 134 0.12 -21.89 -8.99
C PRO A 134 -0.46 -21.32 -10.29
N PHE A 135 0.10 -20.22 -10.78
CA PHE A 135 -0.28 -19.71 -12.09
C PHE A 135 0.13 -20.67 -13.21
N SER A 136 -0.82 -21.05 -14.05
CA SER A 136 -0.59 -21.94 -15.20
C SER A 136 -0.02 -21.21 -16.41
N LEU A 137 -0.19 -19.88 -16.52
CA LEU A 137 0.33 -19.11 -17.63
C LEU A 137 1.87 -19.05 -17.61
N PRO A 138 2.54 -19.40 -18.72
CA PRO A 138 3.98 -19.21 -18.85
C PRO A 138 4.33 -17.72 -18.94
N ARG A 139 5.53 -17.35 -18.49
CA ARG A 139 5.96 -15.96 -18.34
C ARG A 139 5.84 -15.16 -19.64
N GLU A 140 6.11 -15.77 -20.77
CA GLU A 140 6.05 -15.14 -22.10
C GLU A 140 4.65 -14.67 -22.49
N LYS A 141 3.61 -15.16 -21.79
CA LYS A 141 2.22 -14.79 -22.07
C LYS A 141 1.76 -13.51 -21.35
N TYR A 142 2.46 -13.10 -20.29
CA TYR A 142 2.11 -11.90 -19.53
C TYR A 142 3.23 -10.85 -19.48
N THR A 143 4.38 -11.09 -20.14
CA THR A 143 5.45 -10.10 -20.27
C THR A 143 5.33 -9.29 -21.55
N PHE A 144 5.51 -7.97 -21.48
CA PHE A 144 5.79 -6.98 -22.52
C PHE A 144 4.83 -6.86 -23.74
N VAL A 145 3.95 -7.78 -24.00
CA VAL A 145 3.23 -7.78 -25.29
C VAL A 145 1.76 -7.40 -25.17
N ASN A 146 1.16 -7.59 -24.02
CA ASN A 146 -0.28 -7.35 -23.86
C ASN A 146 -0.55 -6.67 -22.51
N ASP A 147 -0.55 -5.35 -22.50
CA ASP A 147 -1.09 -4.56 -21.36
C ASP A 147 -2.61 -4.81 -21.16
N TRP A 148 -3.21 -5.63 -22.01
CA TRP A 148 -4.64 -5.90 -22.02
C TRP A 148 -4.90 -7.35 -22.37
N LEU A 149 -5.42 -8.12 -21.41
CA LEU A 149 -6.13 -9.35 -21.75
C LEU A 149 -7.49 -8.95 -22.34
N PRO A 150 -7.74 -9.16 -23.63
CA PRO A 150 -9.03 -8.85 -24.20
C PRO A 150 -10.07 -9.78 -23.58
N VAL A 151 -10.88 -9.23 -22.69
CA VAL A 151 -12.05 -9.95 -22.18
C VAL A 151 -13.05 -10.09 -23.32
N ASN A 152 -13.03 -11.23 -23.99
CA ASN A 152 -13.98 -11.51 -25.04
C ASN A 152 -15.29 -11.99 -24.38
N SER A 153 -16.20 -11.06 -24.14
CA SER A 153 -17.52 -11.35 -23.57
C SER A 153 -18.43 -12.09 -24.54
N LYS A 154 -17.98 -13.24 -25.05
CA LYS A 154 -18.82 -14.11 -25.87
C LYS A 154 -19.87 -14.90 -25.07
N VAL A 155 -19.82 -14.79 -23.76
CA VAL A 155 -20.74 -15.52 -22.87
C VAL A 155 -21.75 -14.53 -22.30
N ASP A 156 -22.91 -14.44 -22.93
CA ASP A 156 -24.04 -13.62 -22.47
C ASP A 156 -24.98 -14.44 -21.57
N ARG A 157 -24.42 -15.05 -20.54
CA ARG A 157 -25.17 -15.81 -19.53
C ARG A 157 -24.45 -15.83 -18.19
N VAL A 158 -25.21 -15.98 -17.12
CA VAL A 158 -24.66 -16.27 -15.80
C VAL A 158 -24.01 -17.66 -15.84
N VAL A 159 -22.75 -17.72 -15.45
CA VAL A 159 -21.97 -18.98 -15.36
C VAL A 159 -21.62 -19.21 -13.91
N GLU A 160 -21.75 -20.45 -13.44
CA GLU A 160 -21.32 -20.82 -12.10
C GLU A 160 -19.80 -20.71 -11.98
N ILE A 161 -19.32 -20.15 -10.86
CA ILE A 161 -17.88 -19.95 -10.63
C ILE A 161 -17.11 -21.27 -10.68
N LYS A 162 -17.75 -22.35 -10.26
CA LYS A 162 -17.18 -23.70 -10.33
C LYS A 162 -16.88 -24.11 -11.77
N ASP A 163 -17.80 -23.87 -12.70
CA ASP A 163 -17.64 -24.21 -14.11
C ASP A 163 -16.50 -23.41 -14.74
N VAL A 164 -16.33 -22.14 -14.31
CA VAL A 164 -15.20 -21.32 -14.74
C VAL A 164 -13.87 -21.88 -14.22
N ILE A 165 -13.81 -22.26 -12.95
CA ILE A 165 -12.60 -22.84 -12.36
C ILE A 165 -12.28 -24.18 -13.02
N ASP A 166 -13.27 -25.04 -13.23
CA ASP A 166 -13.08 -26.34 -13.87
C ASP A 166 -12.63 -26.18 -15.33
N PHE A 167 -13.13 -25.16 -16.04
CA PHE A 167 -12.68 -24.83 -17.39
C PHE A 167 -11.21 -24.36 -17.39
N VAL A 168 -10.84 -23.42 -16.52
CA VAL A 168 -9.47 -22.89 -16.42
C VAL A 168 -8.46 -23.98 -16.02
N ARG A 169 -8.90 -24.98 -15.24
CA ARG A 169 -8.07 -26.14 -14.86
C ARG A 169 -7.99 -27.23 -15.91
N SER A 170 -8.82 -27.16 -16.93
CA SER A 170 -8.81 -28.14 -18.01
C SER A 170 -7.64 -27.88 -18.97
N ASP A 171 -7.18 -28.96 -19.64
CA ASP A 171 -6.17 -28.85 -20.72
C ASP A 171 -6.82 -28.37 -22.05
N ASP A 172 -7.91 -27.64 -21.99
CA ASP A 172 -8.59 -27.14 -23.18
C ASP A 172 -7.72 -26.09 -23.88
N PRO A 173 -7.44 -26.23 -25.17
CA PRO A 173 -6.58 -25.29 -25.91
C PRO A 173 -7.13 -23.87 -26.00
N ARG A 174 -8.33 -23.62 -25.46
CA ARG A 174 -8.96 -22.28 -25.37
C ARG A 174 -8.65 -21.58 -24.05
N THR A 175 -8.01 -22.26 -23.07
CA THR A 175 -7.59 -21.69 -21.76
C THR A 175 -6.21 -21.05 -21.77
#